data_b1bdbaf1a136978bb2659be71a9cfb64
#
_entry.id   b1bdbaf1a136978bb2659be71a9cfb64
#
_cell.length_a   1.000
_cell.length_b   1.000
_cell.length_c   1.000
_cell.angle_alpha   90.00
_cell.angle_beta   90.00
_cell.angle_gamma   90.00
#
_symmetry.space_group_name_H-M   'P 1'
#
loop_
_entity.id
_entity.type
_entity.pdbx_description
1 polymer ?
#
loop_
_entity_poly.entity_id
_entity_poly.type
_entity_poly.pdbx_seq_one_letter_code
_entity_poly.pdbx_strand_id
1 'polypeptide(L)'
;MKNSALVVIDLQNDITKNYKEIIAKVNEAIDWAEQKELWIVYIQHNNLSAGTRTFKPGTRGAELVPELNVVSDHIFTKVKSNALTSEAFTAFIQEHGISEFYVVGADAAACIKSTCYNMTKSGYTVHVLSDCITSYD
;
A
#
# COMPACT_ATOMS: atom_id res chain seq x y z
N MET A 1 13.28 -10.17 -13.03
CA MET A 1 12.19 -9.55 -12.27
C MET A 1 11.32 -8.73 -13.20
N LYS A 2 10.06 -8.68 -12.93
CA LYS A 2 9.10 -8.01 -13.79
C LYS A 2 9.14 -6.50 -13.59
N ASN A 3 8.58 -5.77 -14.55
CA ASN A 3 8.33 -4.34 -14.41
C ASN A 3 6.98 -4.05 -13.75
N SER A 4 6.47 -5.01 -12.99
CA SER A 4 5.18 -4.93 -12.29
C SER A 4 5.38 -5.11 -10.79
N ALA A 5 4.53 -4.44 -10.01
CA ALA A 5 4.56 -4.53 -8.56
C ALA A 5 3.15 -4.66 -7.99
N LEU A 6 3.02 -5.43 -6.92
CA LEU A 6 1.86 -5.39 -6.04
C LEU A 6 2.17 -4.38 -4.93
N VAL A 7 1.29 -3.42 -4.74
CA VAL A 7 1.45 -2.36 -3.73
C VAL A 7 0.34 -2.50 -2.70
N VAL A 8 0.75 -2.78 -1.46
CA VAL A 8 -0.16 -2.95 -0.32
C VAL A 8 -0.17 -1.65 0.47
N ILE A 9 -1.30 -0.96 0.49
CA ILE A 9 -1.40 0.41 1.02
C ILE A 9 -2.13 0.42 2.36
N ASP A 10 -1.44 0.96 3.38
CA ASP A 10 -2.00 1.38 4.67
C ASP A 10 -2.74 0.30 5.47
N LEU A 11 -2.34 -0.96 5.36
CA LEU A 11 -2.90 -2.01 6.21
C LEU A 11 -2.15 -2.05 7.55
N GLN A 12 -2.47 -1.07 8.38
CA GLN A 12 -1.83 -0.79 9.66
C GLN A 12 -2.83 -0.98 10.79
N ASN A 13 -2.35 -1.12 12.03
CA ASN A 13 -3.23 -1.41 13.16
C ASN A 13 -4.32 -0.34 13.39
N ASP A 14 -4.01 0.92 13.12
CA ASP A 14 -4.98 2.02 13.25
C ASP A 14 -5.99 2.09 12.12
N ILE A 15 -5.84 1.25 11.08
CA ILE A 15 -6.86 1.14 10.05
C ILE A 15 -8.16 0.66 10.72
N THR A 16 -9.30 0.97 10.13
CA THR A 16 -10.56 0.62 10.75
C THR A 16 -10.75 -0.89 10.86
N LYS A 17 -11.73 -1.24 11.67
CA LYS A 17 -12.14 -2.62 11.89
C LYS A 17 -12.46 -3.41 10.60
N ASN A 18 -12.65 -2.71 9.49
CA ASN A 18 -13.06 -3.36 8.23
C ASN A 18 -11.91 -4.07 7.51
N TYR A 19 -10.65 -3.85 7.89
CA TYR A 19 -9.55 -4.51 7.19
C TYR A 19 -9.66 -6.04 7.25
N LYS A 20 -10.29 -6.56 8.29
CA LYS A 20 -10.43 -8.01 8.47
C LYS A 20 -11.27 -8.66 7.37
N GLU A 21 -12.11 -7.88 6.70
CA GLU A 21 -12.92 -8.41 5.60
C GLU A 21 -12.09 -8.71 4.37
N ILE A 22 -10.95 -8.03 4.22
CA ILE A 22 -10.14 -8.17 3.02
C ILE A 22 -8.80 -8.86 3.25
N ILE A 23 -8.40 -9.08 4.51
CA ILE A 23 -7.03 -9.52 4.79
C ILE A 23 -6.70 -10.87 4.13
N ALA A 24 -7.64 -11.81 4.11
CA ALA A 24 -7.43 -13.10 3.45
C ALA A 24 -7.24 -12.92 1.94
N LYS A 25 -8.03 -12.03 1.34
CA LYS A 25 -7.92 -11.74 -0.09
C LYS A 25 -6.61 -11.03 -0.43
N VAL A 26 -6.18 -10.12 0.43
CA VAL A 26 -4.89 -9.44 0.25
C VAL A 26 -3.76 -10.46 0.33
N ASN A 27 -3.80 -11.37 1.30
CA ASN A 27 -2.78 -12.42 1.41
C ASN A 27 -2.77 -13.35 0.21
N GLU A 28 -3.94 -13.67 -0.36
CA GLU A 28 -4.02 -14.42 -1.63
C GLU A 28 -3.36 -13.65 -2.78
N ALA A 29 -3.58 -12.33 -2.83
CA ALA A 29 -2.94 -11.49 -3.85
C ALA A 29 -1.42 -11.46 -3.69
N ILE A 30 -0.94 -11.44 -2.44
CA ILE A 30 0.50 -11.49 -2.16
C ILE A 30 1.08 -12.83 -2.64
N ASP A 31 0.42 -13.94 -2.35
CA ASP A 31 0.87 -15.26 -2.82
C ASP A 31 0.91 -15.32 -4.34
N TRP A 32 -0.12 -14.77 -4.99
CA TRP A 32 -0.15 -14.70 -6.45
C TRP A 32 1.02 -13.89 -7.00
N ALA A 33 1.30 -12.72 -6.38
CA ALA A 33 2.38 -11.86 -6.81
C ALA A 33 3.75 -12.53 -6.65
N GLU A 34 3.93 -13.29 -5.56
CA GLU A 34 5.16 -14.06 -5.37
C GLU A 34 5.34 -15.11 -6.47
N GLN A 35 4.27 -15.84 -6.80
CA GLN A 35 4.32 -16.86 -7.85
C GLN A 35 4.63 -16.26 -9.20
N LYS A 36 4.18 -15.04 -9.46
CA LYS A 36 4.44 -14.32 -10.72
C LYS A 36 5.76 -13.54 -10.70
N GLU A 37 6.49 -13.60 -9.59
CA GLU A 37 7.77 -12.90 -9.43
C GLU A 37 7.64 -11.40 -9.58
N LEU A 38 6.52 -10.83 -9.11
CA LEU A 38 6.34 -9.38 -9.06
C LEU A 38 7.07 -8.81 -7.86
N TRP A 39 7.43 -7.53 -7.92
CA TRP A 39 7.85 -6.80 -6.74
C TRP A 39 6.67 -6.69 -5.79
N ILE A 40 6.91 -6.85 -4.50
CA ILE A 40 5.86 -6.70 -3.48
C ILE A 40 6.29 -5.59 -2.53
N VAL A 41 5.47 -4.53 -2.48
CA VAL A 41 5.77 -3.29 -1.78
C VAL A 41 4.67 -3.00 -0.77
N TYR A 42 5.06 -2.57 0.42
CA TYR A 42 4.15 -2.21 1.50
C TYR A 42 4.30 -0.72 1.76
N ILE A 43 3.17 -0.01 1.84
CA ILE A 43 3.15 1.42 2.13
C ILE A 43 2.55 1.63 3.51
N GLN A 44 3.25 2.38 4.36
CA GLN A 44 2.77 2.79 5.67
C GLN A 44 2.53 4.29 5.67
N HIS A 45 1.36 4.68 6.16
CA HIS A 45 1.03 6.09 6.33
C HIS A 45 1.47 6.54 7.72
N ASN A 46 2.17 7.67 7.80
CA ASN A 46 2.53 8.31 9.05
C ASN A 46 1.84 9.67 9.12
N ASN A 47 1.06 9.87 10.18
CA ASN A 47 0.39 11.13 10.41
C ASN A 47 1.26 11.99 11.32
N LEU A 48 1.73 13.11 10.79
CA LEU A 48 2.64 14.01 11.52
C LEU A 48 1.91 15.17 12.20
N SER A 49 0.58 15.21 12.15
CA SER A 49 -0.19 16.27 12.77
C SER A 49 -0.02 16.26 14.28
N ALA A 50 0.09 17.43 14.87
CA ALA A 50 0.22 17.57 16.32
C ALA A 50 -1.02 16.97 17.00
N GLY A 51 -0.79 16.15 18.04
CA GLY A 51 -1.88 15.54 18.79
C GLY A 51 -2.61 14.40 18.13
N THR A 52 -2.13 13.92 16.98
CA THR A 52 -2.77 12.78 16.31
C THR A 52 -2.74 11.54 17.20
N ARG A 53 -3.81 10.74 17.12
CA ARG A 53 -3.91 9.46 17.81
C ARG A 53 -3.83 8.27 16.86
N THR A 54 -3.83 8.53 15.55
CA THR A 54 -3.83 7.48 14.53
C THR A 54 -2.62 7.63 13.64
N PHE A 55 -2.05 6.51 13.25
CA PHE A 55 -0.89 6.43 12.35
C PHE A 55 0.29 7.29 12.84
N LYS A 56 0.43 7.40 14.16
CA LYS A 56 1.53 8.18 14.73
C LYS A 56 2.84 7.41 14.59
N PRO A 57 3.88 8.00 14.00
CA PRO A 57 5.16 7.32 13.82
C PRO A 57 5.70 6.75 15.13
N GLY A 58 6.21 5.53 15.07
CA GLY A 58 6.80 4.86 16.22
C GLY A 58 5.80 4.23 17.17
N THR A 59 4.50 4.27 16.86
CA THR A 59 3.47 3.63 17.69
C THR A 59 3.05 2.29 17.09
N ARG A 60 2.48 1.44 17.94
CA ARG A 60 1.93 0.16 17.50
C ARG A 60 0.79 0.36 16.49
N GLY A 61 0.03 1.44 16.63
CA GLY A 61 -1.06 1.76 15.70
C GLY A 61 -0.58 1.99 14.27
N ALA A 62 0.64 2.49 14.10
CA ALA A 62 1.21 2.73 12.78
C ALA A 62 1.87 1.49 12.17
N GLU A 63 2.02 0.40 12.94
CA GLU A 63 2.62 -0.82 12.40
C GLU A 63 1.64 -1.58 11.49
N LEU A 64 2.18 -2.34 10.56
CA LEU A 64 1.37 -3.20 9.69
C LEU A 64 0.61 -4.21 10.54
N VAL A 65 -0.62 -4.54 10.13
CA VAL A 65 -1.44 -5.49 10.88
C VAL A 65 -0.76 -6.85 10.92
N PRO A 66 -0.82 -7.57 12.06
CA PRO A 66 -0.07 -8.82 12.22
C PRO A 66 -0.55 -9.95 11.32
N GLU A 67 -1.80 -9.92 10.86
CA GLU A 67 -2.34 -10.95 9.97
C GLU A 67 -1.85 -10.82 8.53
N LEU A 68 -1.24 -9.68 8.17
CA LEU A 68 -0.73 -9.45 6.82
C LEU A 68 0.53 -10.27 6.57
N ASN A 69 0.59 -10.94 5.43
CA ASN A 69 1.81 -11.63 5.00
C ASN A 69 2.83 -10.59 4.52
N VAL A 70 3.91 -10.44 5.27
CA VAL A 70 5.00 -9.54 4.88
C VAL A 70 6.14 -10.41 4.35
N VAL A 71 6.27 -10.45 3.03
CA VAL A 71 7.20 -11.37 2.34
C VAL A 71 8.41 -10.64 1.76
N SER A 72 8.48 -9.32 1.91
CA SER A 72 9.62 -8.53 1.46
C SER A 72 9.90 -7.42 2.47
N ASP A 73 11.07 -6.81 2.35
CA ASP A 73 11.45 -5.67 3.18
C ASP A 73 11.27 -4.33 2.42
N HIS A 74 10.54 -4.35 1.30
CA HIS A 74 10.25 -3.14 0.53
C HIS A 74 9.07 -2.40 1.18
N ILE A 75 9.36 -1.76 2.30
CA ILE A 75 8.36 -1.05 3.11
C ILE A 75 8.72 0.43 3.06
N PHE A 76 7.80 1.25 2.57
CA PHE A 76 8.02 2.69 2.42
C PHE A 76 6.96 3.46 3.21
N THR A 77 7.37 4.58 3.79
CA THR A 77 6.45 5.44 4.54
C THR A 77 6.06 6.65 3.71
N LYS A 78 4.84 7.13 3.91
CA LYS A 78 4.35 8.36 3.33
C LYS A 78 3.62 9.18 4.40
N VAL A 79 3.52 10.49 4.18
CA VAL A 79 2.81 11.39 5.09
C VAL A 79 1.62 12.08 4.42
N LYS A 80 1.37 11.77 3.16
CA LYS A 80 0.23 12.26 2.38
C LYS A 80 -0.52 11.09 1.77
N SER A 81 -1.74 11.34 1.29
CA SER A 81 -2.57 10.27 0.71
C SER A 81 -1.91 9.58 -0.48
N ASN A 82 -1.29 10.35 -1.36
CA ASN A 82 -0.64 9.82 -2.56
C ASN A 82 0.69 9.17 -2.20
N ALA A 83 0.82 7.86 -2.41
CA ALA A 83 2.05 7.13 -2.12
C ALA A 83 3.24 7.58 -2.95
N LEU A 84 3.00 8.17 -4.13
CA LEU A 84 4.09 8.69 -4.96
C LEU A 84 4.78 9.91 -4.35
N THR A 85 4.24 10.49 -3.29
CA THR A 85 4.93 11.55 -2.54
C THR A 85 6.07 11.01 -1.69
N SER A 86 6.16 9.70 -1.49
CA SER A 86 7.31 9.07 -0.83
C SER A 86 8.48 9.04 -1.79
N GLU A 87 9.53 9.78 -1.49
CA GLU A 87 10.73 9.83 -2.34
C GLU A 87 11.40 8.46 -2.45
N ALA A 88 11.42 7.70 -1.35
CA ALA A 88 12.02 6.37 -1.34
C ALA A 88 11.25 5.42 -2.26
N PHE A 89 9.91 5.51 -2.26
CA PHE A 89 9.09 4.67 -3.13
C PHE A 89 9.30 5.04 -4.60
N THR A 90 9.29 6.33 -4.93
CA THR A 90 9.52 6.75 -6.33
C THR A 90 10.92 6.38 -6.82
N ALA A 91 11.92 6.47 -5.95
CA ALA A 91 13.27 6.03 -6.30
C ALA A 91 13.30 4.53 -6.58
N PHE A 92 12.61 3.74 -5.78
CA PHE A 92 12.50 2.29 -5.98
C PHE A 92 11.84 1.96 -7.33
N ILE A 93 10.75 2.67 -7.66
CA ILE A 93 10.04 2.50 -8.93
C ILE A 93 11.00 2.77 -10.10
N GLN A 94 11.74 3.86 -10.04
CA GLN A 94 12.66 4.24 -11.11
C GLN A 94 13.84 3.28 -11.22
N GLU A 95 14.40 2.88 -10.08
CA GLU A 95 15.55 1.98 -10.04
C GLU A 95 15.23 0.63 -10.70
N HIS A 96 14.02 0.14 -10.50
CA HIS A 96 13.62 -1.18 -11.00
C HIS A 96 12.79 -1.13 -12.27
N GLY A 97 12.56 0.06 -12.82
CA GLY A 97 11.82 0.21 -14.09
C GLY A 97 10.37 -0.26 -13.99
N ILE A 98 9.74 -0.06 -12.83
CA ILE A 98 8.36 -0.52 -12.63
C ILE A 98 7.41 0.42 -13.37
N SER A 99 6.50 -0.15 -14.16
CA SER A 99 5.55 0.60 -14.96
C SER A 99 4.10 0.15 -14.78
N GLU A 100 3.88 -0.95 -14.08
CA GLU A 100 2.56 -1.53 -13.87
C GLU A 100 2.37 -1.86 -12.40
N PHE A 101 1.20 -1.48 -11.85
CA PHE A 101 0.91 -1.68 -10.44
C PHE A 101 -0.42 -2.39 -10.25
N TYR A 102 -0.42 -3.33 -9.30
CA TYR A 102 -1.63 -3.94 -8.76
C TYR A 102 -1.78 -3.39 -7.35
N VAL A 103 -2.92 -2.79 -7.04
CA VAL A 103 -3.10 -2.01 -5.80
C VAL A 103 -4.15 -2.65 -4.91
N VAL A 104 -3.78 -2.86 -3.65
CA VAL A 104 -4.65 -3.42 -2.61
C VAL A 104 -4.50 -2.59 -1.33
N GLY A 105 -5.43 -2.71 -0.41
CA GLY A 105 -5.33 -2.11 0.93
C GLY A 105 -6.43 -1.11 1.24
N ALA A 106 -6.07 0.05 1.82
CA ALA A 106 -7.00 1.07 2.29
C ALA A 106 -6.36 2.47 2.18
N ASP A 107 -7.07 3.56 2.29
CA ASP A 107 -8.52 3.69 2.30
C ASP A 107 -9.00 3.84 0.86
N ALA A 108 -10.04 3.13 0.49
CA ALA A 108 -10.51 3.12 -0.89
C ALA A 108 -10.87 4.52 -1.41
N ALA A 109 -11.47 5.35 -0.55
CA ALA A 109 -11.91 6.69 -0.94
C ALA A 109 -10.81 7.76 -0.79
N ALA A 110 -9.66 7.44 -0.23
CA ALA A 110 -8.58 8.41 0.05
C ALA A 110 -7.25 7.92 -0.51
N CYS A 111 -6.48 7.15 0.27
CA CYS A 111 -5.11 6.78 -0.11
C CYS A 111 -5.05 5.92 -1.37
N ILE A 112 -5.98 4.97 -1.53
CA ILE A 112 -6.06 4.15 -2.74
C ILE A 112 -6.41 5.04 -3.95
N LYS A 113 -7.48 5.82 -3.82
CA LYS A 113 -7.95 6.68 -4.91
C LYS A 113 -6.88 7.68 -5.35
N SER A 114 -6.27 8.36 -4.38
CA SER A 114 -5.24 9.37 -4.66
C SER A 114 -4.01 8.75 -5.33
N THR A 115 -3.54 7.63 -4.80
CA THR A 115 -2.38 6.95 -5.35
C THR A 115 -2.64 6.46 -6.78
N CYS A 116 -3.77 5.80 -7.01
CA CYS A 116 -4.11 5.27 -8.33
C CYS A 116 -4.29 6.39 -9.35
N TYR A 117 -4.94 7.49 -8.96
CA TYR A 117 -5.10 8.64 -9.83
C TYR A 117 -3.74 9.20 -10.27
N ASN A 118 -2.84 9.40 -9.30
CA ASN A 118 -1.52 9.96 -9.60
C ASN A 118 -0.63 9.01 -10.36
N MET A 119 -0.71 7.71 -10.10
CA MET A 119 0.00 6.71 -10.89
C MET A 119 -0.45 6.74 -12.35
N THR A 120 -1.77 6.78 -12.58
CA THR A 120 -2.34 6.84 -13.94
C THR A 120 -1.91 8.12 -14.64
N LYS A 121 -1.98 9.24 -13.93
CA LYS A 121 -1.56 10.54 -14.46
C LYS A 121 -0.09 10.56 -14.84
N SER A 122 0.73 9.79 -14.11
CA SER A 122 2.17 9.67 -14.39
C SER A 122 2.50 8.70 -15.52
N GLY A 123 1.50 8.06 -16.12
CA GLY A 123 1.69 7.17 -17.26
C GLY A 123 1.83 5.69 -16.89
N TYR A 124 1.64 5.33 -15.63
CA TYR A 124 1.70 3.93 -15.21
C TYR A 124 0.38 3.22 -15.49
N THR A 125 0.47 1.91 -15.72
CA THR A 125 -0.71 1.04 -15.82
C THR A 125 -1.10 0.61 -14.40
N VAL A 126 -2.36 0.80 -14.03
CA VAL A 126 -2.82 0.53 -12.66
C VAL A 126 -4.03 -0.39 -12.69
N HIS A 127 -3.96 -1.45 -11.86
CA HIS A 127 -5.05 -2.39 -11.65
C HIS A 127 -5.42 -2.36 -10.17
N VAL A 128 -6.66 -2.00 -9.87
CA VAL A 128 -7.18 -2.04 -8.50
C VAL A 128 -7.89 -3.37 -8.32
N LEU A 129 -7.47 -4.17 -7.34
CA LEU A 129 -8.11 -5.44 -7.05
C LEU A 129 -9.30 -5.17 -6.12
N SER A 130 -10.49 -5.11 -6.68
CA SER A 130 -11.68 -4.57 -6.01
C SER A 130 -12.09 -5.32 -4.74
N ASP A 131 -11.83 -6.61 -4.64
CA ASP A 131 -12.12 -7.38 -3.44
C ASP A 131 -10.98 -7.37 -2.42
N CYS A 132 -9.93 -6.59 -2.69
CA CYS A 132 -8.76 -6.44 -1.81
C CYS A 132 -8.63 -5.02 -1.28
N ILE A 133 -9.67 -4.19 -1.37
CA ILE A 133 -9.65 -2.82 -0.85
C ILE A 133 -10.80 -2.60 0.12
N THR A 134 -10.60 -1.69 1.07
CA THR A 134 -11.64 -1.33 2.03
C THR A 134 -11.53 0.15 2.39
N SER A 135 -12.61 0.70 2.94
CA SER A 135 -12.66 2.05 3.47
C SER A 135 -12.53 2.04 4.99
N TYR A 136 -12.17 3.18 5.55
CA TYR A 136 -12.09 3.35 7.00
C TYR A 136 -13.45 3.23 7.68
N ASP A 137 -14.52 3.55 7.00
CA ASP A 137 -15.88 3.49 7.57
C ASP A 137 -16.58 2.18 7.31
#